data_622330984966842159aae5016a26b9cf
#
_entry.id   622330984966842159aae5016a26b9cf
#
_cell.length_a   1.000
_cell.length_b   1.000
_cell.length_c   1.000
_cell.angle_alpha   90.00
_cell.angle_beta   90.00
_cell.angle_gamma   90.00
#
_symmetry.space_group_name_H-M   'P 1'
#
loop_
_entity.id
_entity.type
_entity.pdbx_description
1 polymer ?
#
loop_
_entity_poly.entity_id
_entity_poly.type
_entity_poly.pdbx_seq_one_letter_code
_entity_poly.pdbx_strand_id
1 'polypeptide(L)'
;MFKLIEKNTWKRKPYFDHYFGQIRCTYSITVNIDISVVMSFKNKNRTKLYPLLIYVLTKAVNNHEEFRTAINDKGELGVWDTLLPCYTVFHEENETFSNIWTVWNDDLMTFLSNYERDMEMFGGNYGIDAKPDTPANTFPVSSLPWTTFTGFNLNIFADGSYLLPIFTLSLIHI
;
A
#
# COMPACT_ATOMS: atom_id res chain seq x y z
N MET A 1 -6.78 14.89 3.80
CA MET A 1 -7.92 15.54 3.11
C MET A 1 -7.97 15.00 1.67
N PHE A 2 -9.15 14.96 1.02
CA PHE A 2 -9.31 14.58 -0.38
C PHE A 2 -9.57 15.82 -1.22
N LYS A 3 -8.73 16.06 -2.25
CA LYS A 3 -8.84 17.23 -3.15
C LYS A 3 -9.40 16.79 -4.48
N LEU A 4 -10.54 17.32 -4.87
CA LEU A 4 -11.17 17.01 -6.15
C LEU A 4 -10.33 17.51 -7.33
N ILE A 5 -10.28 16.70 -8.40
CA ILE A 5 -9.70 17.10 -9.68
C ILE A 5 -10.79 17.77 -10.52
N GLU A 6 -10.53 19.02 -10.93
CA GLU A 6 -11.42 19.72 -11.85
C GLU A 6 -11.28 19.15 -13.27
N LYS A 7 -12.18 18.18 -13.58
CA LYS A 7 -12.10 17.40 -14.83
C LYS A 7 -12.17 18.26 -16.09
N ASN A 8 -12.89 19.38 -16.07
CA ASN A 8 -13.09 20.21 -17.27
C ASN A 8 -11.81 20.89 -17.73
N THR A 9 -10.91 21.19 -16.80
CA THR A 9 -9.61 21.82 -17.08
C THR A 9 -8.43 20.86 -17.03
N TRP A 10 -8.68 19.61 -16.64
CA TRP A 10 -7.63 18.60 -16.48
C TRP A 10 -7.10 18.09 -17.83
N LYS A 11 -5.85 18.34 -18.12
CA LYS A 11 -5.21 17.96 -19.41
C LYS A 11 -5.22 16.45 -19.67
N ARG A 12 -5.25 15.61 -18.62
CA ARG A 12 -5.27 14.14 -18.74
C ARG A 12 -6.68 13.56 -18.89
N LYS A 13 -7.72 14.39 -18.84
CA LYS A 13 -9.12 13.92 -18.93
C LYS A 13 -9.41 13.00 -20.13
N PRO A 14 -8.98 13.33 -21.40
CA PRO A 14 -9.26 12.45 -22.53
C PRO A 14 -8.65 11.05 -22.39
N TYR A 15 -7.45 10.96 -21.84
CA TYR A 15 -6.77 9.68 -21.57
C TYR A 15 -7.44 8.93 -20.43
N PHE A 16 -7.81 9.60 -19.37
CA PHE A 16 -8.53 9.01 -18.26
C PHE A 16 -9.88 8.44 -18.73
N ASP A 17 -10.69 9.20 -19.45
CA ASP A 17 -11.99 8.75 -19.96
C ASP A 17 -11.83 7.54 -20.87
N HIS A 18 -10.78 7.49 -21.69
CA HIS A 18 -10.50 6.36 -22.58
C HIS A 18 -10.06 5.11 -21.80
N TYR A 19 -9.00 5.20 -21.01
CA TYR A 19 -8.39 4.03 -20.36
C TYR A 19 -9.15 3.56 -19.11
N PHE A 20 -9.83 4.45 -18.43
CA PHE A 20 -10.65 4.10 -17.28
C PHE A 20 -12.09 3.78 -17.66
N GLY A 21 -12.71 4.58 -18.53
CA GLY A 21 -14.12 4.46 -18.88
C GLY A 21 -14.41 3.46 -20.00
N GLN A 22 -13.60 3.46 -21.09
CA GLN A 22 -13.87 2.70 -22.29
C GLN A 22 -13.15 1.35 -22.35
N ILE A 23 -11.81 1.34 -22.13
CA ILE A 23 -10.97 0.14 -22.27
C ILE A 23 -10.84 -0.62 -20.96
N ARG A 24 -10.84 0.08 -19.83
CA ARG A 24 -10.65 -0.48 -18.48
C ARG A 24 -9.37 -1.31 -18.38
N CYS A 25 -8.23 -0.75 -18.76
CA CYS A 25 -6.97 -1.44 -18.68
C CYS A 25 -6.35 -1.30 -17.26
N THR A 26 -5.82 -2.42 -16.77
CA THR A 26 -4.93 -2.47 -15.61
C THR A 26 -3.57 -2.98 -16.05
N TYR A 27 -2.54 -2.69 -15.29
CA TYR A 27 -1.21 -3.26 -15.54
C TYR A 27 -0.53 -3.63 -14.23
N SER A 28 0.37 -4.62 -14.31
CA SER A 28 1.23 -5.02 -13.21
C SER A 28 2.68 -4.91 -13.65
N ILE A 29 3.53 -4.49 -12.72
CA ILE A 29 4.98 -4.38 -12.95
C ILE A 29 5.68 -5.13 -11.82
N THR A 30 6.59 -6.04 -12.17
CA THR A 30 7.48 -6.71 -11.22
C THR A 30 8.90 -6.22 -11.47
N VAL A 31 9.56 -5.74 -10.43
CA VAL A 31 10.93 -5.22 -10.49
C VAL A 31 11.75 -5.73 -9.31
N ASN A 32 13.04 -5.92 -9.54
CA ASN A 32 14.00 -6.19 -8.47
C ASN A 32 14.56 -4.86 -7.96
N ILE A 33 14.55 -4.69 -6.64
CA ILE A 33 15.05 -3.48 -5.98
C ILE A 33 16.18 -3.88 -5.04
N ASP A 34 17.33 -3.21 -5.15
CA ASP A 34 18.42 -3.35 -4.18
C ASP A 34 18.03 -2.69 -2.86
N ILE A 35 17.96 -3.49 -1.82
CA ILE A 35 17.62 -3.05 -0.46
C ILE A 35 18.82 -3.07 0.50
N SER A 36 20.05 -3.12 -0.03
CA SER A 36 21.29 -3.17 0.78
C SER A 36 21.38 -2.08 1.84
N VAL A 37 20.93 -0.86 1.50
CA VAL A 37 20.90 0.28 2.44
C VAL A 37 19.88 0.02 3.55
N VAL A 38 18.71 -0.51 3.23
CA VAL A 38 17.66 -0.85 4.21
C VAL A 38 18.16 -1.96 5.13
N MET A 39 18.84 -2.97 4.58
CA MET A 39 19.44 -4.06 5.34
C MET A 39 20.54 -3.56 6.30
N SER A 40 21.40 -2.66 5.84
CA SER A 40 22.42 -2.03 6.67
C SER A 40 21.80 -1.26 7.85
N PHE A 41 20.75 -0.49 7.56
CA PHE A 41 20.00 0.24 8.60
C PHE A 41 19.34 -0.73 9.59
N LYS A 42 18.63 -1.76 9.10
CA LYS A 42 18.01 -2.82 9.92
C LYS A 42 19.01 -3.42 10.90
N ASN A 43 20.18 -3.85 10.40
CA ASN A 43 21.21 -4.51 11.21
C ASN A 43 21.80 -3.58 12.26
N LYS A 44 22.11 -2.33 11.87
CA LYS A 44 22.67 -1.32 12.78
C LYS A 44 21.71 -0.96 13.91
N ASN A 45 20.43 -0.84 13.62
CA ASN A 45 19.40 -0.39 14.57
C ASN A 45 18.59 -1.54 15.19
N ARG A 46 18.87 -2.79 14.81
CA ARG A 46 18.16 -4.00 15.28
C ARG A 46 16.65 -3.93 15.09
N THR A 47 16.21 -3.33 13.99
CA THR A 47 14.79 -3.23 13.62
C THR A 47 14.34 -4.41 12.77
N LYS A 48 13.03 -4.60 12.64
CA LYS A 48 12.45 -5.60 11.71
C LYS A 48 12.49 -5.06 10.28
N LEU A 49 12.62 -5.96 9.29
CA LEU A 49 12.69 -5.58 7.88
C LEU A 49 11.35 -5.09 7.34
N TYR A 50 10.27 -5.82 7.63
CA TYR A 50 8.96 -5.54 7.03
C TYR A 50 8.45 -4.12 7.29
N PRO A 51 8.46 -3.58 8.53
CA PRO A 51 8.06 -2.18 8.76
C PRO A 51 8.96 -1.15 8.06
N LEU A 52 10.25 -1.45 7.87
CA LEU A 52 11.14 -0.57 7.09
C LEU A 52 10.74 -0.52 5.62
N LEU A 53 10.40 -1.68 5.02
CA LEU A 53 9.92 -1.74 3.64
C LEU A 53 8.57 -1.04 3.48
N ILE A 54 7.63 -1.24 4.42
CA ILE A 54 6.35 -0.52 4.44
C ILE A 54 6.60 0.99 4.50
N TYR A 55 7.52 1.45 5.36
CA TYR A 55 7.86 2.87 5.44
C TYR A 55 8.38 3.42 4.11
N VAL A 56 9.35 2.74 3.50
CA VAL A 56 9.96 3.20 2.23
C VAL A 56 8.92 3.26 1.11
N LEU A 57 8.07 2.23 0.98
CA LEU A 57 6.97 2.22 0.02
C LEU A 57 5.98 3.35 0.28
N THR A 58 5.57 3.54 1.53
CA THR A 58 4.62 4.59 1.89
C THR A 58 5.19 5.98 1.61
N LYS A 59 6.47 6.19 1.89
CA LYS A 59 7.16 7.44 1.56
C LYS A 59 7.18 7.69 0.04
N ALA A 60 7.48 6.66 -0.76
CA ALA A 60 7.45 6.77 -2.21
C ALA A 60 6.04 7.09 -2.72
N VAL A 61 5.01 6.39 -2.23
CA VAL A 61 3.61 6.64 -2.58
C VAL A 61 3.20 8.08 -2.23
N ASN A 62 3.54 8.55 -1.04
CA ASN A 62 3.16 9.88 -0.59
C ASN A 62 3.94 11.02 -1.27
N ASN A 63 5.07 10.73 -1.90
CA ASN A 63 5.83 11.70 -2.69
C ASN A 63 5.31 11.87 -4.13
N HIS A 64 4.40 11.02 -4.60
CA HIS A 64 3.87 11.05 -5.97
C HIS A 64 2.35 11.18 -5.98
N GLU A 65 1.86 12.27 -6.56
CA GLU A 65 0.42 12.55 -6.65
C GLU A 65 -0.34 11.47 -7.44
N GLU A 66 0.29 10.90 -8.44
CA GLU A 66 -0.26 9.84 -9.29
C GLU A 66 -0.65 8.61 -8.47
N PHE A 67 0.15 8.25 -7.46
CA PHE A 67 -0.15 7.13 -6.57
C PHE A 67 -1.21 7.44 -5.51
N ARG A 68 -1.55 8.72 -5.32
CA ARG A 68 -2.56 9.17 -4.37
C ARG A 68 -3.89 9.56 -5.05
N THR A 69 -3.96 9.40 -6.37
CA THR A 69 -5.17 9.65 -7.15
C THR A 69 -6.17 8.52 -6.91
N ALA A 70 -7.40 8.87 -6.59
CA ALA A 70 -8.46 7.92 -6.24
C ALA A 70 -9.84 8.41 -6.67
N ILE A 71 -10.79 7.51 -6.63
CA ILE A 71 -12.22 7.83 -6.72
C ILE A 71 -12.80 7.64 -5.31
N ASN A 72 -13.49 8.65 -4.81
CA ASN A 72 -14.15 8.57 -3.51
C ASN A 72 -15.49 7.80 -3.60
N ASP A 73 -16.12 7.59 -2.46
CA ASP A 73 -17.42 6.91 -2.31
C ASP A 73 -18.59 7.61 -3.01
N LYS A 74 -18.41 8.87 -3.42
CA LYS A 74 -19.37 9.62 -4.26
C LYS A 74 -19.10 9.47 -5.77
N GLY A 75 -18.08 8.69 -6.17
CA GLY A 75 -17.65 8.55 -7.56
C GLY A 75 -16.87 9.74 -8.10
N GLU A 76 -16.36 10.61 -7.24
CA GLU A 76 -15.60 11.80 -7.63
C GLU A 76 -14.10 11.50 -7.68
N LEU A 77 -13.45 11.90 -8.77
CA LEU A 77 -12.00 11.77 -8.94
C LEU A 77 -11.27 12.87 -8.17
N GLY A 78 -10.25 12.48 -7.43
CA GLY A 78 -9.44 13.41 -6.66
C GLY A 78 -8.12 12.82 -6.20
N VAL A 79 -7.41 13.55 -5.37
CA VAL A 79 -6.10 13.19 -4.83
C VAL A 79 -6.14 13.27 -3.31
N TRP A 80 -5.69 12.22 -2.65
CA TRP A 80 -5.49 12.24 -1.20
C TRP A 80 -4.23 13.06 -0.85
N ASP A 81 -4.29 13.90 0.18
CA ASP A 81 -3.09 14.57 0.69
C ASP A 81 -2.05 13.56 1.20
N THR A 82 -2.53 12.47 1.79
CA THR A 82 -1.70 11.41 2.35
C THR A 82 -2.41 10.07 2.24
N LEU A 83 -1.67 9.01 1.94
CA LEU A 83 -2.11 7.63 2.05
C LEU A 83 -1.46 6.94 3.24
N LEU A 84 -2.18 5.99 3.81
CA LEU A 84 -1.76 5.16 4.92
C LEU A 84 -1.51 3.73 4.42
N PRO A 85 -0.46 3.03 4.86
CA PRO A 85 -0.27 1.63 4.51
C PRO A 85 -1.27 0.74 5.25
N CYS A 86 -1.91 -0.18 4.52
CA CYS A 86 -2.67 -1.30 5.06
C CYS A 86 -1.94 -2.58 4.66
N TYR A 87 -1.40 -3.30 5.64
CA TYR A 87 -0.48 -4.40 5.39
C TYR A 87 -0.96 -5.71 5.99
N THR A 88 -0.53 -6.83 5.36
CA THR A 88 -0.90 -8.17 5.80
C THR A 88 -0.04 -8.63 6.97
N VAL A 89 -0.68 -9.30 7.94
CA VAL A 89 -0.06 -10.05 9.04
C VAL A 89 -0.41 -11.51 8.86
N PHE A 90 0.59 -12.36 8.73
CA PHE A 90 0.39 -13.80 8.57
C PHE A 90 0.32 -14.51 9.93
N HIS A 91 -0.62 -15.44 10.07
CA HIS A 91 -0.84 -16.27 11.25
C HIS A 91 -0.45 -17.72 10.91
N GLU A 92 0.73 -18.15 11.36
CA GLU A 92 1.29 -19.48 11.03
C GLU A 92 0.44 -20.62 11.56
N GLU A 93 -0.19 -20.44 12.73
CA GLU A 93 -0.94 -21.48 13.43
C GLU A 93 -2.20 -21.97 12.70
N ASN A 94 -2.75 -21.15 11.81
CA ASN A 94 -3.94 -21.51 11.02
C ASN A 94 -3.81 -21.18 9.53
N GLU A 95 -2.61 -20.76 9.09
CA GLU A 95 -2.28 -20.43 7.70
C GLU A 95 -3.21 -19.36 7.10
N THR A 96 -3.62 -18.39 7.93
CA THR A 96 -4.45 -17.26 7.50
C THR A 96 -3.69 -15.94 7.58
N PHE A 97 -4.33 -14.87 7.16
CA PHE A 97 -3.78 -13.52 7.33
C PHE A 97 -4.88 -12.54 7.74
N SER A 98 -4.45 -11.45 8.34
CA SER A 98 -5.28 -10.29 8.64
C SER A 98 -4.63 -9.02 8.12
N ASN A 99 -5.40 -7.93 8.04
CA ASN A 99 -4.93 -6.62 7.62
C ASN A 99 -4.91 -5.66 8.81
N ILE A 100 -3.81 -4.90 8.90
CA ILE A 100 -3.63 -3.82 9.86
C ILE A 100 -3.19 -2.58 9.09
N TRP A 101 -3.73 -1.41 9.44
CA TRP A 101 -3.29 -0.14 8.93
C TRP A 101 -2.58 0.69 10.00
N THR A 102 -1.60 1.49 9.59
CA THR A 102 -0.83 2.35 10.50
C THR A 102 -0.84 3.79 10.04
N VAL A 103 -0.97 4.71 11.01
CA VAL A 103 -0.89 6.15 10.74
C VAL A 103 0.50 6.50 10.22
N TRP A 104 0.53 7.15 9.05
CA TRP A 104 1.78 7.61 8.43
C TRP A 104 2.41 8.76 9.20
N ASN A 105 3.73 8.72 9.29
CA ASN A 105 4.57 9.85 9.71
C ASN A 105 5.85 9.85 8.86
N ASP A 106 6.27 11.02 8.40
CA ASP A 106 7.50 11.15 7.58
C ASP A 106 8.78 10.93 8.39
N ASP A 107 8.72 11.07 9.71
CA ASP A 107 9.78 10.64 10.61
C ASP A 107 9.74 9.12 10.81
N LEU A 108 10.84 8.45 10.42
CA LEU A 108 10.92 6.99 10.45
C LEU A 108 10.71 6.42 11.86
N MET A 109 11.28 7.02 12.88
CA MET A 109 11.20 6.46 14.24
C MET A 109 9.78 6.58 14.79
N THR A 110 9.10 7.68 14.51
CA THR A 110 7.69 7.88 14.85
C THR A 110 6.82 6.87 14.12
N PHE A 111 7.06 6.63 12.81
CA PHE A 111 6.32 5.62 12.06
C PHE A 111 6.54 4.21 12.62
N LEU A 112 7.78 3.83 12.92
CA LEU A 112 8.08 2.52 13.50
C LEU A 112 7.40 2.33 14.87
N SER A 113 7.39 3.36 15.71
CA SER A 113 6.67 3.33 16.98
C SER A 113 5.16 3.15 16.81
N ASN A 114 4.55 3.83 15.81
CA ASN A 114 3.14 3.64 15.47
C ASN A 114 2.87 2.20 15.00
N TYR A 115 3.74 1.66 14.12
CA TYR A 115 3.64 0.29 13.64
C TYR A 115 3.73 -0.73 14.79
N GLU A 116 4.71 -0.60 15.68
CA GLU A 116 4.89 -1.51 16.82
C GLU A 116 3.68 -1.49 17.75
N ARG A 117 3.16 -0.32 18.07
CA ARG A 117 1.95 -0.18 18.87
C ARG A 117 0.74 -0.86 18.20
N ASP A 118 0.55 -0.66 16.88
CA ASP A 118 -0.55 -1.26 16.15
C ASP A 118 -0.41 -2.79 16.08
N MET A 119 0.81 -3.31 15.92
CA MET A 119 1.10 -4.74 15.98
C MET A 119 0.86 -5.34 17.37
N GLU A 120 1.23 -4.63 18.43
CA GLU A 120 0.98 -5.08 19.81
C GLU A 120 -0.53 -5.16 20.11
N MET A 121 -1.30 -4.18 19.64
CA MET A 121 -2.74 -4.11 19.92
C MET A 121 -3.57 -5.04 19.03
N PHE A 122 -3.20 -5.22 17.77
CA PHE A 122 -4.04 -5.86 16.75
C PHE A 122 -3.38 -7.04 16.04
N GLY A 123 -2.07 -7.23 16.16
CA GLY A 123 -1.32 -8.24 15.41
C GLY A 123 -1.71 -9.70 15.73
N GLY A 124 -2.34 -9.95 16.88
CA GLY A 124 -2.89 -11.25 17.25
C GLY A 124 -4.36 -11.45 16.87
N ASN A 125 -5.03 -10.45 16.29
CA ASN A 125 -6.43 -10.56 15.91
C ASN A 125 -6.57 -11.29 14.56
N TYR A 126 -7.56 -12.18 14.49
CA TYR A 126 -7.90 -12.92 13.27
C TYR A 126 -8.98 -12.19 12.46
N GLY A 127 -9.13 -12.62 11.20
CA GLY A 127 -10.09 -12.06 10.27
C GLY A 127 -9.47 -10.99 9.38
N ILE A 128 -10.16 -10.63 8.30
CA ILE A 128 -9.59 -9.74 7.27
C ILE A 128 -9.25 -8.37 7.86
N ASP A 129 -10.13 -7.77 8.63
CA ASP A 129 -9.96 -6.44 9.22
C ASP A 129 -9.63 -6.55 10.71
N ALA A 130 -8.36 -6.90 11.04
CA ALA A 130 -7.90 -7.06 12.42
C ALA A 130 -7.90 -5.74 13.21
N LYS A 131 -7.61 -4.63 12.55
CA LYS A 131 -7.73 -3.28 13.09
C LYS A 131 -8.99 -2.63 12.50
N PRO A 132 -9.96 -2.24 13.34
CA PRO A 132 -11.22 -1.64 12.89
C PRO A 132 -11.03 -0.25 12.28
N ASP A 133 -12.12 0.28 11.71
CA ASP A 133 -12.21 1.64 11.17
C ASP A 133 -11.15 1.97 10.11
N THR A 134 -10.93 1.04 9.16
CA THR A 134 -9.96 1.23 8.08
C THR A 134 -10.29 2.48 7.26
N PRO A 135 -9.40 3.50 7.24
CA PRO A 135 -9.66 4.73 6.51
C PRO A 135 -9.70 4.53 5.00
N ALA A 136 -10.52 5.32 4.30
CA ALA A 136 -10.64 5.26 2.84
C ALA A 136 -9.33 5.61 2.09
N ASN A 137 -8.40 6.29 2.73
CA ASN A 137 -7.10 6.67 2.18
C ASN A 137 -6.00 5.66 2.49
N THR A 138 -6.31 4.36 2.53
CA THR A 138 -5.32 3.29 2.67
C THR A 138 -4.97 2.68 1.32
N PHE A 139 -3.75 2.12 1.21
CA PHE A 139 -3.31 1.30 0.09
C PHE A 139 -2.72 -0.03 0.59
N PRO A 140 -2.96 -1.16 -0.12
CA PRO A 140 -2.55 -2.48 0.33
C PRO A 140 -1.05 -2.74 0.13
N VAL A 141 -0.43 -3.37 1.13
CA VAL A 141 0.93 -3.92 1.08
C VAL A 141 0.89 -5.36 1.58
N SER A 142 1.15 -6.31 0.70
CA SER A 142 1.26 -7.73 1.03
C SER A 142 2.70 -8.20 1.00
N SER A 143 3.01 -9.28 1.71
CA SER A 143 4.31 -9.95 1.65
C SER A 143 4.13 -11.46 1.52
N LEU A 144 4.89 -12.06 0.60
CA LEU A 144 5.01 -13.50 0.40
C LEU A 144 6.45 -13.92 0.69
N PRO A 145 6.85 -14.02 1.98
CA PRO A 145 8.26 -14.21 2.34
C PRO A 145 8.78 -15.62 2.03
N TRP A 146 7.90 -16.57 1.74
CA TRP A 146 8.24 -17.98 1.45
C TRP A 146 8.33 -18.32 -0.03
N THR A 147 8.10 -17.35 -0.94
CA THR A 147 8.16 -17.62 -2.39
C THR A 147 8.82 -16.48 -3.15
N THR A 148 9.37 -16.81 -4.32
CA THR A 148 9.85 -15.84 -5.30
C THR A 148 8.96 -15.86 -6.52
N PHE A 149 8.86 -14.71 -7.18
CA PHE A 149 8.16 -14.60 -8.44
C PHE A 149 8.85 -13.59 -9.36
N THR A 150 8.81 -13.84 -10.66
CA THR A 150 9.29 -12.94 -11.71
C THR A 150 8.15 -12.11 -12.31
N GLY A 151 6.92 -12.46 -11.99
CA GLY A 151 5.70 -11.74 -12.36
C GLY A 151 4.59 -12.09 -11.39
N PHE A 152 3.89 -11.07 -10.92
CA PHE A 152 2.74 -11.21 -10.04
C PHE A 152 1.61 -10.29 -10.50
N ASN A 153 0.45 -10.86 -10.77
CA ASN A 153 -0.73 -10.11 -11.21
C ASN A 153 -1.87 -10.34 -10.22
N LEU A 154 -2.31 -9.29 -9.58
CA LEU A 154 -3.48 -9.30 -8.73
C LEU A 154 -4.61 -8.54 -9.43
N ASN A 155 -5.66 -9.25 -9.82
CA ASN A 155 -6.84 -8.66 -10.42
C ASN A 155 -7.87 -8.40 -9.32
N ILE A 156 -8.08 -7.15 -8.99
CA ILE A 156 -9.18 -6.75 -8.11
C ILE A 156 -10.40 -6.47 -8.97
N PHE A 157 -11.39 -7.35 -8.88
CA PHE A 157 -12.72 -7.13 -9.46
C PHE A 157 -13.59 -6.30 -8.52
N ALA A 158 -13.19 -5.08 -8.27
CA ALA A 158 -14.18 -4.06 -7.99
C ALA A 158 -14.66 -3.53 -9.34
N ASP A 159 -15.75 -2.83 -9.38
CA ASP A 159 -16.35 -2.18 -10.57
C ASP A 159 -15.39 -1.37 -11.47
N GLY A 160 -14.07 -1.54 -11.28
CA GLY A 160 -13.00 -0.83 -11.96
C GLY A 160 -12.72 0.55 -11.37
N SER A 161 -13.25 0.87 -10.21
CA SER A 161 -13.08 2.19 -9.56
C SER A 161 -11.81 2.31 -8.71
N TYR A 162 -11.09 1.21 -8.46
CA TYR A 162 -9.89 1.23 -7.63
C TYR A 162 -8.66 1.71 -8.44
N LEU A 163 -8.08 2.85 -8.04
CA LEU A 163 -6.94 3.48 -8.71
C LEU A 163 -5.66 3.48 -7.88
N LEU A 164 -5.75 3.21 -6.57
CA LEU A 164 -4.59 3.24 -5.70
C LEU A 164 -3.63 2.07 -5.99
N PRO A 165 -2.32 2.22 -5.74
CA PRO A 165 -1.35 1.16 -5.95
C PRO A 165 -1.56 0.01 -4.98
N ILE A 166 -1.22 -1.21 -5.43
CA ILE A 166 -1.17 -2.42 -4.62
C ILE A 166 0.25 -2.96 -4.71
N PHE A 167 0.86 -3.22 -3.57
CA PHE A 167 2.20 -3.78 -3.51
C PHE A 167 2.20 -5.21 -2.97
N THR A 168 2.95 -6.08 -3.64
CA THR A 168 3.25 -7.43 -3.14
C THR A 168 4.76 -7.61 -3.12
N LEU A 169 5.29 -7.91 -1.95
CA LEU A 169 6.72 -8.10 -1.70
C LEU A 169 7.08 -9.58 -1.71
N SER A 170 8.17 -9.93 -2.40
CA SER A 170 8.86 -11.20 -2.24
C SER A 170 10.18 -10.97 -1.53
N LEU A 171 10.50 -11.72 -0.49
CA LEU A 171 11.62 -11.48 0.43
C LEU A 171 12.62 -12.65 0.50
N ILE A 172 12.54 -13.65 -0.39
CA ILE A 172 13.37 -14.88 -0.31
C ILE A 172 14.86 -14.62 -0.63
N HIS A 173 15.19 -13.56 -1.36
CA HIS A 173 16.58 -13.26 -1.75
C HIS A 173 17.27 -12.24 -0.83
N ILE A 174 16.91 -12.23 0.45
CA ILE A 174 17.49 -11.33 1.46
C ILE A 174 18.44 -12.08 2.36
#